data_932181a18f53473d29c9930b5493a6bd
#
_entry.id   932181a18f53473d29c9930b5493a6bd
#
_cell.length_a   1.000
_cell.length_b   1.000
_cell.length_c   1.000
_cell.angle_alpha   90.00
_cell.angle_beta   90.00
_cell.angle_gamma   90.00
#
_symmetry.space_group_name_H-M   'P 1'
#
loop_
_entity.id
_entity.type
_entity.pdbx_description
1 polymer ?
#
loop_
_entity_poly.entity_id
_entity_poly.type
_entity_poly.pdbx_seq_one_letter_code
_entity_poly.pdbx_strand_id
1 'polypeptide(L)'
;QETTQRMADRISNTIWRRLQKAYPGLAAADVPGPERYVFARGICFDKLVWVFLVTSFLGALIEMVFCRVTSGRWMSRSGVLYGSFSFVWGLGAVVLTITLQRIADKPDRRIFLAGFVIGGAYEYLCSVFTELVFGTVFWDYSKMPLNIGGRTNVLYCIFWGLLAVAWIKVLYPPMSKGIEKISPLLGKVVTWVI
;
A
#
# COMPACT_ATOMS: atom_id res chain seq x y z
N GLN A 1 -9.23 -14.34 -21.63
CA GLN A 1 -9.83 -14.31 -20.28
C GLN A 1 -11.31 -14.74 -20.30
N GLU A 2 -12.10 -14.27 -21.23
CA GLU A 2 -13.51 -14.65 -21.37
C GLU A 2 -13.69 -16.16 -21.61
N THR A 3 -12.82 -16.78 -22.38
CA THR A 3 -12.86 -18.22 -22.69
C THR A 3 -12.58 -19.10 -21.47
N THR A 4 -11.60 -18.74 -20.67
CA THR A 4 -11.22 -19.49 -19.44
C THR A 4 -12.32 -19.37 -18.39
N GLN A 5 -12.93 -18.18 -18.26
CA GLN A 5 -14.02 -17.95 -17.33
C GLN A 5 -15.30 -18.67 -17.75
N ARG A 6 -15.64 -18.66 -19.06
CA ARG A 6 -16.75 -19.45 -19.62
C ARG A 6 -16.55 -20.94 -19.43
N MET A 7 -15.30 -21.43 -19.48
CA MET A 7 -14.98 -22.83 -19.24
C MET A 7 -15.13 -23.20 -17.76
N ALA A 8 -14.65 -22.35 -16.85
CA ALA A 8 -14.83 -22.52 -15.41
C ALA A 8 -16.32 -22.53 -15.03
N ASP A 9 -17.11 -21.60 -15.57
CA ASP A 9 -18.55 -21.50 -15.34
C ASP A 9 -19.30 -22.75 -15.87
N ARG A 10 -18.92 -23.30 -17.03
CA ARG A 10 -19.49 -24.54 -17.56
C ARG A 10 -19.17 -25.74 -16.68
N ILE A 11 -17.92 -25.87 -16.21
CA ILE A 11 -17.51 -26.96 -15.31
C ILE A 11 -18.27 -26.86 -14.00
N SER A 12 -18.30 -25.67 -13.40
CA SER A 12 -19.04 -25.40 -12.17
C SER A 12 -20.51 -25.78 -12.31
N ASN A 13 -21.20 -25.26 -13.33
CA ASN A 13 -22.62 -25.56 -13.59
C ASN A 13 -22.87 -27.06 -13.83
N THR A 14 -21.93 -27.78 -14.44
CA THR A 14 -22.06 -29.21 -14.68
C THR A 14 -21.93 -30.00 -13.37
N ILE A 15 -20.98 -29.62 -12.53
CA ILE A 15 -20.78 -30.21 -11.19
C ILE A 15 -22.02 -29.96 -10.33
N TRP A 16 -22.55 -28.73 -10.35
CA TRP A 16 -23.75 -28.37 -9.58
C TRP A 16 -24.98 -29.16 -10.00
N ARG A 17 -25.22 -29.32 -11.28
CA ARG A 17 -26.34 -30.13 -11.77
C ARG A 17 -26.23 -31.59 -11.30
N ARG A 18 -25.01 -32.13 -11.26
CA ARG A 18 -24.77 -33.49 -10.74
C ARG A 18 -25.00 -33.59 -9.24
N LEU A 19 -24.52 -32.59 -8.47
CA LEU A 19 -24.71 -32.51 -7.02
C LEU A 19 -26.20 -32.36 -6.66
N GLN A 20 -26.93 -31.49 -7.32
CA GLN A 20 -28.38 -31.32 -7.11
C GLN A 20 -29.18 -32.59 -7.45
N LYS A 21 -28.72 -33.34 -8.46
CA LYS A 21 -29.36 -34.63 -8.81
C LYS A 21 -29.04 -35.69 -7.77
N ALA A 22 -27.83 -35.68 -7.22
CA ALA A 22 -27.42 -36.67 -6.19
C ALA A 22 -27.98 -36.34 -4.79
N TYR A 23 -28.19 -35.04 -4.51
CA TYR A 23 -28.66 -34.51 -3.23
C TYR A 23 -29.83 -33.53 -3.43
N PRO A 24 -31.05 -34.03 -3.64
CA PRO A 24 -32.23 -33.16 -3.94
C PRO A 24 -32.60 -32.16 -2.84
N GLY A 25 -32.08 -32.37 -1.61
CA GLY A 25 -32.30 -31.45 -0.48
C GLY A 25 -31.35 -30.26 -0.40
N LEU A 26 -30.34 -30.17 -1.30
CA LEU A 26 -29.49 -28.98 -1.39
C LEU A 26 -30.26 -27.88 -2.12
N ALA A 27 -30.80 -26.91 -1.38
CA ALA A 27 -31.41 -25.74 -1.97
C ALA A 27 -30.36 -24.90 -2.72
N ALA A 28 -30.71 -24.35 -3.87
CA ALA A 28 -29.80 -23.51 -4.67
C ALA A 28 -29.32 -22.26 -3.92
N ALA A 29 -29.98 -21.89 -2.81
CA ALA A 29 -29.61 -20.78 -1.93
C ALA A 29 -28.42 -21.07 -1.02
N ASP A 30 -28.10 -22.35 -0.76
CA ASP A 30 -27.01 -22.75 0.16
C ASP A 30 -25.64 -22.85 -0.53
N VAL A 31 -25.62 -22.57 -1.83
CA VAL A 31 -24.40 -22.66 -2.63
C VAL A 31 -23.90 -21.27 -2.94
N PRO A 32 -22.75 -20.86 -2.37
CA PRO A 32 -22.08 -19.64 -2.84
C PRO A 32 -21.80 -19.83 -4.34
N GLY A 33 -22.38 -18.98 -5.19
CA GLY A 33 -22.01 -18.94 -6.60
C GLY A 33 -20.49 -18.77 -6.73
N PRO A 34 -19.86 -19.15 -7.87
CA PRO A 34 -18.43 -18.95 -8.04
C PRO A 34 -18.12 -17.48 -7.79
N GLU A 35 -17.49 -17.19 -6.65
CA GLU A 35 -17.03 -15.83 -6.36
C GLU A 35 -16.11 -15.42 -7.52
N ARG A 36 -16.46 -14.34 -8.21
CA ARG A 36 -15.58 -13.78 -9.22
C ARG A 36 -14.25 -13.47 -8.55
N TYR A 37 -13.19 -14.07 -9.06
CA TYR A 37 -11.86 -13.77 -8.57
C TYR A 37 -11.57 -12.28 -8.79
N VAL A 38 -11.42 -11.55 -7.69
CA VAL A 38 -11.03 -10.15 -7.68
C VAL A 38 -9.54 -10.10 -7.39
N PHE A 39 -8.77 -9.51 -8.33
CA PHE A 39 -7.34 -9.34 -8.15
C PHE A 39 -7.03 -8.53 -6.89
N ALA A 40 -6.05 -8.99 -6.13
CA ALA A 40 -5.53 -8.30 -4.94
C ALA A 40 -6.63 -7.93 -3.89
N ARG A 41 -7.67 -8.78 -3.72
CA ARG A 41 -8.73 -8.57 -2.73
C ARG A 41 -8.14 -8.60 -1.30
N GLY A 42 -8.48 -7.60 -0.50
CA GLY A 42 -7.98 -7.47 0.87
C GLY A 42 -6.50 -7.12 0.96
N ILE A 43 -5.87 -7.44 2.09
CA ILE A 43 -4.42 -7.29 2.28
C ILE A 43 -3.74 -8.59 1.86
N CYS A 44 -3.06 -8.58 0.73
CA CYS A 44 -2.28 -9.69 0.20
C CYS A 44 -1.00 -9.17 -0.45
N PHE A 45 -0.08 -10.06 -0.80
CA PHE A 45 1.18 -9.69 -1.43
C PHE A 45 0.99 -8.83 -2.67
N ASP A 46 0.11 -9.25 -3.59
CA ASP A 46 -0.18 -8.48 -4.80
C ASP A 46 -0.66 -7.04 -4.48
N LYS A 47 -1.57 -6.88 -3.49
CA LYS A 47 -2.04 -5.57 -3.04
C LYS A 47 -0.89 -4.71 -2.54
N LEU A 48 -0.02 -5.25 -1.72
CA LEU A 48 1.10 -4.50 -1.12
C LEU A 48 2.12 -4.08 -2.17
N VAL A 49 2.41 -4.92 -3.15
CA VAL A 49 3.29 -4.56 -4.27
C VAL A 49 2.69 -3.40 -5.07
N TRP A 50 1.40 -3.45 -5.39
CA TRP A 50 0.75 -2.36 -6.12
C TRP A 50 0.64 -1.08 -5.29
N VAL A 51 0.36 -1.16 -3.99
CA VAL A 51 0.42 0.00 -3.08
C VAL A 51 1.81 0.59 -3.10
N PHE A 52 2.86 -0.24 -2.96
CA PHE A 52 4.24 0.21 -3.03
C PHE A 52 4.55 0.95 -4.34
N LEU A 53 4.22 0.36 -5.49
CA LEU A 53 4.50 0.95 -6.81
C LEU A 53 3.80 2.30 -7.00
N VAL A 54 2.50 2.34 -6.75
CA VAL A 54 1.70 3.56 -6.93
C VAL A 54 2.18 4.67 -5.99
N THR A 55 2.43 4.35 -4.72
CA THR A 55 2.86 5.37 -3.74
C THR A 55 4.31 5.76 -3.89
N SER A 56 5.19 4.87 -4.35
CA SER A 56 6.57 5.23 -4.72
C SER A 56 6.60 6.25 -5.86
N PHE A 57 5.76 6.06 -6.87
CA PHE A 57 5.65 6.98 -7.99
C PHE A 57 5.03 8.32 -7.58
N LEU A 58 3.86 8.28 -6.91
CA LEU A 58 3.19 9.50 -6.45
C LEU A 58 4.03 10.27 -5.43
N GLY A 59 4.69 9.58 -4.50
CA GLY A 59 5.58 10.18 -3.51
C GLY A 59 6.76 10.88 -4.16
N ALA A 60 7.38 10.30 -5.18
CA ALA A 60 8.45 10.94 -5.93
C ALA A 60 7.98 12.21 -6.65
N LEU A 61 6.76 12.21 -7.23
CA LEU A 61 6.18 13.40 -7.85
C LEU A 61 5.92 14.52 -6.81
N ILE A 62 5.33 14.16 -5.67
CA ILE A 62 5.08 15.11 -4.57
C ILE A 62 6.41 15.71 -4.09
N GLU A 63 7.44 14.88 -3.91
CA GLU A 63 8.75 15.32 -3.47
C GLU A 63 9.42 16.27 -4.49
N MET A 64 9.32 15.99 -5.79
CA MET A 64 9.83 16.88 -6.84
C MET A 64 9.13 18.25 -6.81
N VAL A 65 7.80 18.26 -6.64
CA VAL A 65 7.03 19.51 -6.51
C VAL A 65 7.44 20.27 -5.24
N PHE A 66 7.57 19.57 -4.11
CA PHE A 66 8.03 20.14 -2.86
C PHE A 66 9.42 20.77 -3.00
N CYS A 67 10.38 20.06 -3.60
CA CYS A 67 11.71 20.60 -3.85
C CYS A 67 11.68 21.81 -4.78
N ARG A 68 10.83 21.82 -5.79
CA ARG A 68 10.65 22.97 -6.67
C ARG A 68 10.15 24.20 -5.92
N VAL A 69 9.17 24.03 -5.04
CA VAL A 69 8.59 25.14 -4.26
C VAL A 69 9.56 25.66 -3.21
N THR A 70 10.30 24.77 -2.53
CA THR A 70 11.17 25.15 -1.40
C THR A 70 12.57 25.59 -1.81
N SER A 71 13.16 24.98 -2.84
CA SER A 71 14.54 25.24 -3.25
C SER A 71 14.67 25.87 -4.66
N GLY A 72 13.54 26.06 -5.36
CA GLY A 72 13.53 26.62 -6.72
C GLY A 72 14.06 25.69 -7.80
N ARG A 73 14.46 24.47 -7.46
CA ARG A 73 15.05 23.50 -8.40
C ARG A 73 14.23 22.22 -8.49
N TRP A 74 14.14 21.63 -9.68
CA TRP A 74 13.59 20.30 -9.86
C TRP A 74 14.64 19.27 -9.45
N MET A 75 14.44 18.62 -8.32
CA MET A 75 15.33 17.55 -7.83
C MET A 75 14.54 16.50 -7.06
N SER A 76 14.97 15.25 -7.14
CA SER A 76 14.51 14.18 -6.27
C SER A 76 15.52 13.99 -5.13
N ARG A 77 15.06 13.98 -3.88
CA ARG A 77 15.92 13.78 -2.70
C ARG A 77 16.07 12.31 -2.33
N SER A 78 15.05 11.50 -2.61
CA SER A 78 14.98 10.09 -2.21
C SER A 78 15.06 9.12 -3.40
N GLY A 79 15.42 9.60 -4.58
CA GLY A 79 15.62 8.77 -5.77
C GLY A 79 16.89 7.93 -5.66
N VAL A 80 16.78 6.74 -5.06
CA VAL A 80 17.89 5.76 -4.96
C VAL A 80 18.00 4.93 -6.24
N LEU A 81 16.95 4.91 -7.06
CA LEU A 81 16.89 4.19 -8.33
C LEU A 81 16.75 5.15 -9.50
N TYR A 82 17.15 4.70 -10.69
CA TYR A 82 16.88 5.40 -11.93
C TYR A 82 15.37 5.55 -12.14
N GLY A 83 14.87 6.78 -12.15
CA GLY A 83 13.47 7.09 -12.38
C GLY A 83 12.77 7.78 -11.21
N SER A 84 11.48 8.10 -11.42
CA SER A 84 10.64 8.81 -10.45
C SER A 84 10.00 7.85 -9.43
N PHE A 85 10.82 7.11 -8.69
CA PHE A 85 10.36 6.19 -7.65
C PHE A 85 11.05 6.49 -6.32
N SER A 86 10.26 6.70 -5.27
CA SER A 86 10.76 6.87 -3.91
C SER A 86 10.44 5.64 -3.06
N PHE A 87 11.46 4.85 -2.75
CA PHE A 87 11.33 3.69 -1.86
C PHE A 87 10.77 4.06 -0.49
N VAL A 88 11.18 5.21 0.04
CA VAL A 88 10.75 5.67 1.36
C VAL A 88 9.23 5.88 1.39
N TRP A 89 8.66 6.54 0.37
CA TRP A 89 7.21 6.73 0.27
C TRP A 89 6.46 5.41 0.06
N GLY A 90 6.99 4.55 -0.81
CA GLY A 90 6.39 3.24 -1.09
C GLY A 90 6.34 2.33 0.12
N LEU A 91 7.49 2.13 0.77
CA LEU A 91 7.58 1.31 1.99
C LEU A 91 6.79 1.92 3.15
N GLY A 92 6.81 3.24 3.31
CA GLY A 92 6.02 3.93 4.33
C GLY A 92 4.53 3.64 4.18
N ALA A 93 3.99 3.73 2.97
CA ALA A 93 2.59 3.41 2.70
C ALA A 93 2.27 1.93 2.96
N VAL A 94 3.15 1.01 2.59
CA VAL A 94 3.00 -0.42 2.89
C VAL A 94 2.98 -0.66 4.39
N VAL A 95 3.92 -0.08 5.15
CA VAL A 95 4.00 -0.20 6.61
C VAL A 95 2.72 0.34 7.26
N LEU A 96 2.26 1.54 6.88
CA LEU A 96 1.01 2.11 7.38
C LEU A 96 -0.19 1.22 7.04
N THR A 97 -0.23 0.64 5.82
CA THR A 97 -1.32 -0.26 5.43
C THR A 97 -1.37 -1.52 6.27
N ILE A 98 -0.25 -2.23 6.40
CA ILE A 98 -0.19 -3.50 7.16
C ILE A 98 -0.53 -3.27 8.64
N THR A 99 0.00 -2.21 9.23
CA THR A 99 -0.10 -1.97 10.67
C THR A 99 -1.43 -1.35 11.07
N LEU A 100 -1.97 -0.43 10.26
CA LEU A 100 -3.11 0.38 10.65
C LEU A 100 -4.45 -0.09 10.07
N GLN A 101 -4.46 -0.94 9.04
CA GLN A 101 -5.72 -1.43 8.45
C GLN A 101 -6.61 -2.14 9.47
N ARG A 102 -6.01 -2.83 10.45
CA ARG A 102 -6.75 -3.52 11.54
C ARG A 102 -7.47 -2.56 12.49
N ILE A 103 -7.08 -1.30 12.50
CA ILE A 103 -7.69 -0.25 13.34
C ILE A 103 -8.35 0.84 12.50
N ALA A 104 -8.61 0.56 11.22
CA ALA A 104 -9.22 1.53 10.30
C ALA A 104 -10.62 1.99 10.75
N ASP A 105 -11.35 1.18 11.50
CA ASP A 105 -12.65 1.47 12.10
C ASP A 105 -12.57 2.33 13.37
N LYS A 106 -11.38 2.48 13.96
CA LYS A 106 -11.18 3.19 15.21
C LYS A 106 -11.20 4.71 15.01
N PRO A 107 -11.43 5.48 16.10
CA PRO A 107 -11.38 6.95 16.06
C PRO A 107 -10.03 7.46 15.54
N ASP A 108 -10.06 8.57 14.82
CA ASP A 108 -8.88 9.17 14.16
C ASP A 108 -7.72 9.42 15.11
N ARG A 109 -8.01 9.79 16.39
CA ARG A 109 -6.98 9.96 17.43
C ARG A 109 -6.13 8.69 17.66
N ARG A 110 -6.73 7.49 17.56
CA ARG A 110 -5.98 6.22 17.73
C ARG A 110 -5.12 5.94 16.51
N ILE A 111 -5.65 6.19 15.31
CA ILE A 111 -4.90 6.06 14.07
C ILE A 111 -3.75 7.07 14.05
N PHE A 112 -4.01 8.32 14.47
CA PHE A 112 -3.01 9.36 14.59
C PHE A 112 -1.87 8.96 15.54
N LEU A 113 -2.18 8.52 16.77
CA LEU A 113 -1.16 8.11 17.73
C LEU A 113 -0.35 6.92 17.26
N ALA A 114 -1.01 5.92 16.64
CA ALA A 114 -0.32 4.79 16.06
C ALA A 114 0.58 5.23 14.89
N GLY A 115 0.09 6.09 14.00
CA GLY A 115 0.86 6.65 12.89
C GLY A 115 2.03 7.52 13.34
N PHE A 116 1.86 8.31 14.41
CA PHE A 116 2.91 9.09 15.05
C PHE A 116 4.09 8.20 15.48
N VAL A 117 3.79 7.12 16.20
CA VAL A 117 4.82 6.20 16.72
C VAL A 117 5.42 5.38 15.59
N ILE A 118 4.59 4.75 14.76
CA ILE A 118 5.04 3.87 13.66
C ILE A 118 5.81 4.66 12.62
N GLY A 119 5.31 5.84 12.24
CA GLY A 119 5.96 6.70 11.26
C GLY A 119 7.29 7.26 11.75
N GLY A 120 7.36 7.71 13.00
CA GLY A 120 8.61 8.16 13.60
C GLY A 120 9.66 7.05 13.70
N ALA A 121 9.25 5.84 14.11
CA ALA A 121 10.12 4.67 14.12
C ALA A 121 10.58 4.28 12.71
N TYR A 122 9.66 4.30 11.74
CA TYR A 122 9.96 4.04 10.33
C TYR A 122 10.99 5.03 9.77
N GLU A 123 10.80 6.33 10.00
CA GLU A 123 11.72 7.38 9.57
C GLU A 123 13.12 7.21 10.18
N TYR A 124 13.17 6.92 11.48
CA TYR A 124 14.43 6.62 12.16
C TYR A 124 15.15 5.41 11.54
N LEU A 125 14.43 4.30 11.35
CA LEU A 125 14.99 3.08 10.76
C LEU A 125 15.45 3.28 9.32
N CYS A 126 14.70 4.04 8.50
CA CYS A 126 15.13 4.40 7.15
C CYS A 126 16.43 5.19 7.17
N SER A 127 16.59 6.16 8.09
CA SER A 127 17.82 6.93 8.22
C SER A 127 19.03 6.06 8.62
N VAL A 128 18.83 5.12 9.56
CA VAL A 128 19.87 4.13 9.92
C VAL A 128 20.22 3.24 8.73
N PHE A 129 19.22 2.73 8.03
CA PHE A 129 19.40 1.86 6.87
C PHE A 129 20.19 2.57 5.75
N THR A 130 19.81 3.80 5.41
CA THR A 130 20.48 4.55 4.34
C THR A 130 21.93 4.87 4.69
N GLU A 131 22.22 5.18 5.95
CA GLU A 131 23.60 5.37 6.40
C GLU A 131 24.43 4.08 6.34
N LEU A 132 23.88 2.95 6.76
CA LEU A 132 24.59 1.65 6.74
C LEU A 132 24.82 1.13 5.32
N VAL A 133 23.86 1.31 4.42
CA VAL A 133 23.92 0.74 3.05
C VAL A 133 24.61 1.68 2.07
N PHE A 134 24.34 2.99 2.16
CA PHE A 134 24.80 3.97 1.20
C PHE A 134 25.88 4.90 1.76
N GLY A 135 26.23 4.78 3.05
CA GLY A 135 27.23 5.63 3.71
C GLY A 135 26.78 7.09 3.87
N THR A 136 25.48 7.38 3.68
CA THR A 136 24.94 8.73 3.76
C THR A 136 23.55 8.76 4.37
N VAL A 137 23.19 9.88 4.99
CA VAL A 137 21.85 10.16 5.47
C VAL A 137 21.13 11.08 4.48
N PHE A 138 19.85 10.80 4.20
CA PHE A 138 19.07 11.61 3.26
C PHE A 138 18.47 12.86 3.89
N TRP A 139 18.38 12.90 5.22
CA TRP A 139 17.94 14.06 6.02
C TRP A 139 18.66 14.12 7.35
N ASP A 140 18.78 15.30 7.89
CA ASP A 140 19.37 15.54 9.21
C ASP A 140 18.55 16.60 9.97
N TYR A 141 18.00 16.20 11.10
CA TYR A 141 17.19 17.03 11.99
C TYR A 141 17.93 17.44 13.26
N SER A 142 19.26 17.27 13.34
CA SER A 142 20.06 17.56 14.53
C SER A 142 19.90 19.00 15.04
N LYS A 143 19.60 19.93 14.13
CA LYS A 143 19.35 21.35 14.47
C LYS A 143 17.90 21.65 14.88
N MET A 144 16.99 20.68 14.77
CA MET A 144 15.59 20.86 15.14
C MET A 144 15.34 20.45 16.59
N PRO A 145 14.43 21.14 17.31
CA PRO A 145 14.09 20.77 18.67
C PRO A 145 13.40 19.41 18.71
N LEU A 146 13.54 18.71 19.84
CA LEU A 146 12.92 17.41 20.10
C LEU A 146 13.24 16.35 19.03
N ASN A 147 14.44 16.36 18.49
CA ASN A 147 14.93 15.31 17.60
C ASN A 147 15.47 14.11 18.39
N ILE A 148 15.49 12.96 17.74
CA ILE A 148 16.09 11.73 18.26
C ILE A 148 17.27 11.38 17.36
N GLY A 149 18.49 11.70 17.82
CA GLY A 149 19.72 11.43 17.08
C GLY A 149 19.81 12.10 15.70
N GLY A 150 19.10 13.21 15.48
CA GLY A 150 19.02 13.88 14.18
C GLY A 150 18.23 13.12 13.10
N ARG A 151 17.71 11.92 13.41
CA ARG A 151 17.11 11.01 12.43
C ARG A 151 15.60 11.16 12.30
N THR A 152 14.92 11.53 13.38
CA THR A 152 13.50 11.89 13.41
C THR A 152 13.27 12.96 14.46
N ASN A 153 12.11 13.63 14.42
CA ASN A 153 11.71 14.57 15.45
C ASN A 153 10.19 14.60 15.63
N VAL A 154 9.73 15.21 16.74
CA VAL A 154 8.31 15.24 17.10
C VAL A 154 7.45 15.91 16.03
N LEU A 155 7.91 16.95 15.34
CA LEU A 155 7.15 17.61 14.29
C LEU A 155 6.87 16.64 13.12
N TYR A 156 7.87 15.90 12.67
CA TYR A 156 7.68 14.90 11.61
C TYR A 156 6.87 13.68 12.08
N CYS A 157 7.00 13.28 13.36
CA CYS A 157 6.08 12.28 13.92
C CYS A 157 4.61 12.75 13.88
N ILE A 158 4.34 14.06 14.12
CA ILE A 158 3.00 14.64 13.96
C ILE A 158 2.54 14.53 12.49
N PHE A 159 3.41 14.87 11.53
CA PHE A 159 3.08 14.71 10.11
C PHE A 159 2.80 13.25 9.74
N TRP A 160 3.56 12.30 10.27
CA TRP A 160 3.29 10.88 10.09
C TRP A 160 1.93 10.46 10.68
N GLY A 161 1.57 10.99 11.85
CA GLY A 161 0.25 10.76 12.45
C GLY A 161 -0.89 11.29 11.58
N LEU A 162 -0.78 12.52 11.07
CA LEU A 162 -1.76 13.10 10.15
C LEU A 162 -1.84 12.33 8.83
N LEU A 163 -0.68 11.97 8.26
CA LEU A 163 -0.60 11.17 7.05
C LEU A 163 -1.25 9.79 7.24
N ALA A 164 -1.06 9.17 8.39
CA ALA A 164 -1.67 7.89 8.71
C ALA A 164 -3.21 7.95 8.71
N VAL A 165 -3.80 9.01 9.28
CA VAL A 165 -5.26 9.24 9.25
C VAL A 165 -5.72 9.47 7.81
N ALA A 166 -5.06 10.37 7.08
CA ALA A 166 -5.38 10.66 5.68
C ALA A 166 -5.24 9.40 4.80
N TRP A 167 -4.18 8.62 5.03
CA TRP A 167 -3.94 7.38 4.30
C TRP A 167 -5.06 6.38 4.50
N ILE A 168 -5.33 5.99 5.73
CA ILE A 168 -6.29 4.93 6.06
C ILE A 168 -7.74 5.32 5.74
N LYS A 169 -8.12 6.57 6.01
CA LYS A 169 -9.52 7.02 5.87
C LYS A 169 -9.85 7.55 4.47
N VAL A 170 -8.88 8.15 3.78
CA VAL A 170 -9.16 8.90 2.55
C VAL A 170 -8.45 8.31 1.34
N LEU A 171 -7.14 8.05 1.41
CA LEU A 171 -6.33 7.72 0.23
C LEU A 171 -6.34 6.22 -0.10
N TYR A 172 -6.15 5.36 0.90
CA TYR A 172 -6.07 3.92 0.71
C TYR A 172 -7.37 3.28 0.19
N PRO A 173 -8.58 3.62 0.67
CA PRO A 173 -9.81 2.97 0.21
C PRO A 173 -10.06 3.10 -1.30
N PRO A 174 -10.00 4.29 -1.93
CA PRO A 174 -10.17 4.41 -3.37
C PRO A 174 -9.01 3.77 -4.15
N MET A 175 -7.77 3.87 -3.65
CA MET A 175 -6.62 3.21 -4.27
C MET A 175 -6.78 1.69 -4.27
N SER A 176 -7.18 1.10 -3.14
CA SER A 176 -7.44 -0.34 -3.01
C SER A 176 -8.51 -0.81 -3.99
N LYS A 177 -9.64 -0.07 -4.09
CA LYS A 177 -10.68 -0.36 -5.07
C LYS A 177 -10.19 -0.23 -6.52
N GLY A 178 -9.31 0.73 -6.79
CA GLY A 178 -8.67 0.90 -8.10
C GLY A 178 -7.81 -0.30 -8.48
N ILE A 179 -6.97 -0.77 -7.55
CA ILE A 179 -6.11 -1.95 -7.73
C ILE A 179 -6.98 -3.22 -7.98
N GLU A 180 -8.07 -3.39 -7.25
CA GLU A 180 -8.98 -4.53 -7.39
C GLU A 180 -9.72 -4.58 -8.74
N LYS A 181 -9.79 -3.47 -9.47
CA LYS A 181 -10.34 -3.42 -10.84
C LYS A 181 -9.36 -3.87 -11.92
N ILE A 182 -8.07 -4.00 -11.59
CA ILE A 182 -7.06 -4.46 -12.53
C ILE A 182 -7.37 -5.90 -12.95
N SER A 183 -7.21 -6.20 -14.23
CA SER A 183 -7.42 -7.57 -14.71
C SER A 183 -6.44 -8.52 -14.02
N PRO A 184 -6.88 -9.70 -13.56
CA PRO A 184 -6.03 -10.64 -12.80
C PRO A 184 -4.74 -11.02 -13.52
N LEU A 185 -4.79 -11.20 -14.84
CA LEU A 185 -3.60 -11.54 -15.63
C LEU A 185 -2.59 -10.40 -15.62
N LEU A 186 -3.02 -9.18 -15.96
CA LEU A 186 -2.15 -8.00 -15.96
C LEU A 186 -1.57 -7.74 -14.56
N GLY A 187 -2.43 -7.80 -13.55
CA GLY A 187 -2.02 -7.60 -12.17
C GLY A 187 -0.93 -8.56 -11.72
N LYS A 188 -1.11 -9.86 -11.99
CA LYS A 188 -0.12 -10.89 -11.68
C LYS A 188 1.18 -10.72 -12.46
N VAL A 189 1.10 -10.49 -13.77
CA VAL A 189 2.30 -10.28 -14.59
C VAL A 189 3.12 -9.11 -14.06
N VAL A 190 2.49 -7.96 -13.80
CA VAL A 190 3.19 -6.79 -13.27
C VAL A 190 3.78 -7.08 -11.89
N THR A 191 3.04 -7.74 -10.98
CA THR A 191 3.54 -8.07 -9.63
C THR A 191 4.81 -8.93 -9.65
N TRP A 192 4.98 -9.81 -10.64
CA TRP A 192 6.09 -10.77 -10.69
C TRP A 192 7.22 -10.39 -11.65
N VAL A 193 7.03 -9.37 -12.51
CA VAL A 193 8.05 -8.87 -13.43
C VAL A 193 8.85 -7.71 -12.83
N ILE A 194 8.26 -6.98 -11.89
CA ILE A 194 8.91 -5.87 -11.17
C ILE A 194 9.50 -6.34 -9.86
#